data_e59544ebcefea3a74194d4a0162a21e0
#
_entry.id   e59544ebcefea3a74194d4a0162a21e0
#
_cell.length_a   1.000
_cell.length_b   1.000
_cell.length_c   1.000
_cell.angle_alpha   90.00
_cell.angle_beta   90.00
_cell.angle_gamma   90.00
#
_symmetry.space_group_name_H-M   'P 1'
#
loop_
_entity.id
_entity.type
_entity.pdbx_description
1 polymer ?
#
loop_
_entity_poly.entity_id
_entity_poly.type
_entity_poly.pdbx_seq_one_letter_code
_entity_poly.pdbx_strand_id
1 'polypeptide(L)'
;MQKYYEDSLSWETNPLYGWCAKNKKKDGSNYNIYTDGLKIYTTINSHMQQYAEDAIKEHLGDFLQPLFFKEKQGSKNAPYARALPQARVEELLTRAMKQTERYNVMKSAGASEQEIRKAFDTPQEMSVFTWAGEKDTIMTPMDSIRYYKHFLRTGFMSMDPMTGYVKAYVGGPNYTYFQYDMAMVGRRQVGSTIKPYLYTLAMENGFSPCDQVRHVEQTLITETGEAWTPRNANNKRYGEMVTLKWGLANSDNWISAYLMGKLNPYNLVRLIHSFGVRNKAIDPVVSLCLGPCEISVGEMVSAYTAFANKGIRVAPLFVTRIEDSDGNVLSTFAPQMEEVISAKTKSTLRLFSFSQSSCKVRG
;
A
#
# COMPACT_ATOMS: atom_id res chain seq x y z
N MET A 1 7.47 17.25 6.38
CA MET A 1 7.49 18.51 7.17
C MET A 1 7.93 19.72 6.33
N GLN A 2 8.96 19.61 5.50
CA GLN A 2 9.52 20.74 4.71
C GLN A 2 8.68 21.10 3.47
N LYS A 3 7.84 20.20 2.94
CA LYS A 3 7.02 20.46 1.75
C LYS A 3 6.00 21.57 1.98
N TYR A 4 5.84 22.39 0.95
CA TYR A 4 4.81 23.42 0.86
C TYR A 4 3.51 22.84 0.31
N TYR A 5 2.51 23.71 0.11
CA TYR A 5 1.19 23.31 -0.39
C TYR A 5 1.27 22.75 -1.82
N GLU A 6 1.12 21.43 -1.95
CA GLU A 6 1.05 20.70 -3.24
C GLU A 6 -0.20 19.82 -3.33
N ASP A 7 -0.77 19.43 -2.17
CA ASP A 7 -1.94 18.55 -2.04
C ASP A 7 -2.84 19.07 -0.93
N SER A 8 -4.03 19.56 -1.31
CA SER A 8 -4.99 20.17 -0.38
C SER A 8 -5.43 19.24 0.73
N LEU A 9 -5.70 17.98 0.41
CA LEU A 9 -6.16 17.01 1.40
C LEU A 9 -5.07 16.70 2.44
N SER A 10 -3.84 16.46 2.00
CA SER A 10 -2.72 16.23 2.92
C SER A 10 -2.37 17.49 3.70
N TRP A 11 -2.52 18.66 3.10
CA TRP A 11 -2.32 19.94 3.79
C TRP A 11 -3.29 20.11 4.96
N GLU A 12 -4.56 19.80 4.76
CA GLU A 12 -5.59 19.95 5.79
C GLU A 12 -5.58 18.84 6.83
N THR A 13 -5.38 17.60 6.41
CA THR A 13 -5.60 16.43 7.27
C THR A 13 -4.34 15.85 7.91
N ASN A 14 -3.14 16.13 7.36
CA ASN A 14 -1.88 15.64 7.91
C ASN A 14 -1.13 16.75 8.65
N PRO A 15 -1.03 16.72 9.99
CA PRO A 15 -0.39 17.78 10.77
C PRO A 15 1.11 17.92 10.50
N LEU A 16 1.78 16.88 10.00
CA LEU A 16 3.20 16.93 9.64
C LEU A 16 3.44 17.47 8.23
N TYR A 17 2.44 17.36 7.32
CA TYR A 17 2.60 17.84 5.96
C TYR A 17 2.64 19.37 5.94
N GLY A 18 3.75 19.91 5.43
CA GLY A 18 3.98 21.36 5.42
C GLY A 18 4.15 21.99 6.81
N TRP A 19 4.49 21.20 7.85
CA TRP A 19 4.61 21.70 9.22
C TRP A 19 5.51 22.95 9.32
N CYS A 20 6.64 22.97 8.62
CA CYS A 20 7.57 24.11 8.58
C CYS A 20 6.97 25.38 7.97
N ALA A 21 6.04 25.25 7.03
CA ALA A 21 5.34 26.39 6.43
C ALA A 21 4.16 26.88 7.29
N LYS A 22 3.48 25.96 7.97
CA LYS A 22 2.33 26.26 8.85
C LYS A 22 2.76 26.89 10.18
N ASN A 23 3.97 26.59 10.63
CA ASN A 23 4.50 27.09 11.90
C ASN A 23 5.59 28.13 11.63
N LYS A 24 5.54 29.22 12.37
CA LYS A 24 6.47 30.34 12.20
C LYS A 24 7.36 30.48 13.42
N LYS A 25 8.61 30.91 13.17
CA LYS A 25 9.52 31.36 14.23
C LYS A 25 9.08 32.71 14.80
N LYS A 26 9.64 33.11 15.91
CA LYS A 26 9.33 34.42 16.57
C LYS A 26 9.58 35.63 15.66
N ASP A 27 10.51 35.51 14.72
CA ASP A 27 10.84 36.53 13.71
C ASP A 27 9.92 36.53 12.49
N GLY A 28 8.90 35.62 12.44
CA GLY A 28 7.95 35.47 11.34
C GLY A 28 8.46 34.58 10.20
N SER A 29 9.72 34.13 10.21
CA SER A 29 10.25 33.21 9.19
C SER A 29 9.74 31.78 9.36
N ASN A 30 9.84 30.98 8.31
CA ASN A 30 9.49 29.56 8.35
C ASN A 30 10.57 28.74 9.06
N TYR A 31 10.17 27.66 9.72
CA TYR A 31 11.12 26.66 10.19
C TYR A 31 11.78 25.92 9.02
N ASN A 32 13.03 25.49 9.23
CA ASN A 32 13.79 24.64 8.32
C ASN A 32 14.33 23.43 9.10
N ILE A 33 13.92 22.21 8.71
CA ILE A 33 14.32 20.98 9.40
C ILE A 33 15.82 20.68 9.34
N TYR A 34 16.54 21.28 8.41
CA TYR A 34 17.97 21.04 8.20
C TYR A 34 18.88 22.01 8.95
N THR A 35 18.38 23.21 9.24
CA THR A 35 19.23 24.31 9.76
C THR A 35 18.83 24.83 11.14
N ASP A 36 17.58 24.60 11.59
CA ASP A 36 17.07 25.23 12.83
C ASP A 36 17.26 24.37 14.09
N GLY A 37 18.01 23.25 14.00
CA GLY A 37 18.32 22.40 15.14
C GLY A 37 17.13 21.76 15.82
N LEU A 38 16.05 21.48 15.05
CA LEU A 38 14.83 20.86 15.57
C LEU A 38 15.09 19.46 16.10
N LYS A 39 14.57 19.16 17.29
CA LYS A 39 14.54 17.82 17.89
C LYS A 39 13.19 17.19 17.57
N ILE A 40 13.19 16.16 16.72
CA ILE A 40 11.98 15.49 16.26
C ILE A 40 11.89 14.11 16.91
N TYR A 41 10.89 13.91 17.77
CA TYR A 41 10.66 12.65 18.48
C TYR A 41 9.75 11.76 17.65
N THR A 42 10.32 10.73 17.03
CA THR A 42 9.60 9.77 16.19
C THR A 42 9.09 8.59 17.00
N THR A 43 8.14 7.84 16.43
CA THR A 43 7.59 6.60 17.00
C THR A 43 8.36 5.36 16.56
N ILE A 44 9.33 5.52 15.66
CA ILE A 44 10.13 4.44 15.09
C ILE A 44 10.94 3.76 16.20
N ASN A 45 10.92 2.43 16.20
CA ASN A 45 11.79 1.61 17.02
C ASN A 45 12.97 1.14 16.17
N SER A 46 14.19 1.52 16.52
CA SER A 46 15.38 1.25 15.71
C SER A 46 15.63 -0.24 15.45
N HIS A 47 15.38 -1.10 16.44
CA HIS A 47 15.53 -2.55 16.27
C HIS A 47 14.48 -3.12 15.29
N MET A 48 13.22 -2.70 15.43
CA MET A 48 12.16 -3.15 14.51
C MET A 48 12.39 -2.62 13.09
N GLN A 49 12.92 -1.40 12.97
CA GLN A 49 13.31 -0.84 11.68
C GLN A 49 14.42 -1.66 11.04
N GLN A 50 15.48 -1.98 11.80
CA GLN A 50 16.57 -2.81 11.32
C GLN A 50 16.08 -4.20 10.88
N TYR A 51 15.24 -4.86 11.68
CA TYR A 51 14.66 -6.16 11.30
C TYR A 51 13.83 -6.09 10.02
N ALA A 52 13.10 -5.01 9.80
CA ALA A 52 12.33 -4.83 8.56
C ALA A 52 13.24 -4.66 7.35
N GLU A 53 14.31 -3.88 7.49
CA GLU A 53 15.29 -3.67 6.42
C GLU A 53 16.08 -4.96 6.10
N ASP A 54 16.51 -5.68 7.14
CA ASP A 54 17.22 -6.98 6.99
C ASP A 54 16.32 -8.03 6.32
N ALA A 55 15.06 -8.14 6.74
CA ALA A 55 14.11 -9.06 6.13
C ALA A 55 13.82 -8.73 4.66
N ILE A 56 13.76 -7.45 4.31
CA ILE A 56 13.60 -7.01 2.92
C ILE A 56 14.85 -7.36 2.11
N LYS A 57 16.05 -7.12 2.66
CA LYS A 57 17.30 -7.47 1.98
C LYS A 57 17.38 -8.98 1.73
N GLU A 58 17.16 -9.78 2.76
CA GLU A 58 17.21 -11.25 2.68
C GLU A 58 16.17 -11.80 1.69
N HIS A 59 14.91 -11.42 1.84
CA HIS A 59 13.85 -12.00 1.02
C HIS A 59 13.74 -11.39 -0.38
N LEU A 60 13.76 -10.06 -0.49
CA LEU A 60 13.65 -9.39 -1.77
C LEU A 60 14.99 -9.34 -2.52
N GLY A 61 16.07 -8.96 -1.83
CA GLY A 61 17.38 -8.75 -2.42
C GLY A 61 18.07 -10.06 -2.78
N ASP A 62 18.21 -10.94 -1.79
CA ASP A 62 19.05 -12.13 -1.93
C ASP A 62 18.27 -13.31 -2.53
N PHE A 63 16.94 -13.33 -2.43
CA PHE A 63 16.11 -14.43 -2.94
C PHE A 63 15.28 -14.05 -4.18
N LEU A 64 14.34 -13.12 -4.09
CA LEU A 64 13.41 -12.85 -5.19
C LEU A 64 14.03 -12.10 -6.36
N GLN A 65 14.94 -11.17 -6.13
CA GLN A 65 15.55 -10.36 -7.17
C GLN A 65 16.41 -11.19 -8.15
N PRO A 66 17.28 -12.11 -7.68
CA PRO A 66 18.00 -13.01 -8.57
C PRO A 66 17.08 -13.92 -9.40
N LEU A 67 16.00 -14.44 -8.80
CA LEU A 67 14.99 -15.23 -9.52
C LEU A 67 14.31 -14.41 -10.60
N PHE A 68 13.96 -13.17 -10.32
CA PHE A 68 13.34 -12.27 -11.29
C PHE A 68 14.30 -11.94 -12.44
N PHE A 69 15.57 -11.66 -12.17
CA PHE A 69 16.57 -11.44 -13.21
C PHE A 69 16.72 -12.69 -14.10
N LYS A 70 16.79 -13.88 -13.50
CA LYS A 70 16.86 -15.15 -14.24
C LYS A 70 15.62 -15.37 -15.12
N GLU A 71 14.42 -15.13 -14.60
CA GLU A 71 13.16 -15.24 -15.35
C GLU A 71 13.10 -14.29 -16.55
N LYS A 72 13.62 -13.08 -16.39
CA LYS A 72 13.60 -12.04 -17.44
C LYS A 72 14.76 -12.11 -18.41
N GLN A 73 15.77 -12.93 -18.14
CA GLN A 73 16.96 -13.08 -18.98
C GLN A 73 16.57 -13.48 -20.42
N GLY A 74 17.11 -12.77 -21.41
CA GLY A 74 16.81 -13.00 -22.83
C GLY A 74 15.43 -12.57 -23.29
N SER A 75 14.58 -12.00 -22.42
CA SER A 75 13.29 -11.46 -22.83
C SER A 75 13.47 -10.07 -23.49
N LYS A 76 13.00 -9.92 -24.73
CA LYS A 76 13.10 -8.67 -25.50
C LYS A 76 12.45 -7.47 -24.79
N ASN A 77 11.36 -7.72 -24.06
CA ASN A 77 10.60 -6.68 -23.38
C ASN A 77 10.92 -6.56 -21.88
N ALA A 78 11.99 -7.24 -21.40
CA ALA A 78 12.33 -7.19 -19.99
C ALA A 78 12.48 -5.73 -19.46
N PRO A 79 12.01 -5.46 -18.24
CA PRO A 79 11.34 -6.35 -17.28
C PRO A 79 9.83 -6.52 -17.50
N TYR A 80 9.28 -5.91 -18.53
CA TYR A 80 7.84 -5.90 -18.81
C TYR A 80 7.32 -7.28 -19.28
N ALA A 81 6.01 -7.43 -19.34
CA ALA A 81 5.38 -8.64 -19.81
C ALA A 81 5.71 -8.90 -21.30
N ARG A 82 5.92 -10.17 -21.69
CA ARG A 82 6.23 -10.56 -23.07
C ARG A 82 5.15 -10.12 -24.07
N ALA A 83 3.90 -10.12 -23.65
CA ALA A 83 2.75 -9.73 -24.48
C ALA A 83 2.64 -8.21 -24.69
N LEU A 84 3.43 -7.38 -23.98
CA LEU A 84 3.37 -5.94 -24.14
C LEU A 84 3.99 -5.52 -25.48
N PRO A 85 3.28 -4.73 -26.35
CA PRO A 85 3.82 -4.25 -27.59
C PRO A 85 5.10 -3.41 -27.38
N GLN A 86 6.10 -3.57 -28.26
CA GLN A 86 7.37 -2.84 -28.15
C GLN A 86 7.18 -1.32 -28.10
N ALA A 87 6.26 -0.78 -28.92
CA ALA A 87 5.93 0.65 -28.91
C ALA A 87 5.47 1.14 -27.52
N ARG A 88 4.74 0.29 -26.78
CA ARG A 88 4.31 0.62 -25.41
C ARG A 88 5.47 0.61 -24.43
N VAL A 89 6.43 -0.30 -24.59
CA VAL A 89 7.65 -0.32 -23.78
C VAL A 89 8.47 0.95 -23.99
N GLU A 90 8.62 1.39 -25.25
CA GLU A 90 9.33 2.63 -25.59
C GLU A 90 8.63 3.88 -25.06
N GLU A 91 7.30 3.91 -25.11
CA GLU A 91 6.51 4.97 -24.48
C GLU A 91 6.76 5.05 -22.97
N LEU A 92 6.74 3.91 -22.27
CA LEU A 92 7.00 3.84 -20.82
C LEU A 92 8.40 4.30 -20.46
N LEU A 93 9.40 3.91 -21.25
CA LEU A 93 10.80 4.33 -21.06
C LEU A 93 10.96 5.83 -21.35
N THR A 94 10.34 6.34 -22.40
CA THR A 94 10.35 7.78 -22.72
C THR A 94 9.68 8.60 -21.63
N ARG A 95 8.56 8.13 -21.08
CA ARG A 95 7.91 8.77 -19.92
C ARG A 95 8.84 8.78 -18.71
N ALA A 96 9.52 7.66 -18.41
CA ALA A 96 10.48 7.58 -17.32
C ALA A 96 11.66 8.54 -17.53
N MET A 97 12.19 8.65 -18.76
CA MET A 97 13.23 9.62 -19.12
C MET A 97 12.80 11.05 -18.79
N LYS A 98 11.58 11.44 -19.21
CA LYS A 98 11.03 12.79 -18.97
C LYS A 98 10.80 13.13 -17.50
N GLN A 99 10.74 12.13 -16.62
CA GLN A 99 10.60 12.31 -15.17
C GLN A 99 11.94 12.44 -14.44
N THR A 100 13.08 12.26 -15.13
CA THR A 100 14.40 12.39 -14.51
C THR A 100 14.79 13.86 -14.31
N GLU A 101 15.57 14.12 -13.28
CA GLU A 101 16.16 15.45 -13.04
C GLU A 101 17.03 15.90 -14.23
N ARG A 102 17.85 14.99 -14.78
CA ARG A 102 18.66 15.26 -15.98
C ARG A 102 17.82 15.82 -17.12
N TYR A 103 16.69 15.20 -17.44
CA TYR A 103 15.80 15.70 -18.49
C TYR A 103 15.30 17.11 -18.18
N ASN A 104 14.85 17.34 -16.95
CA ASN A 104 14.30 18.62 -16.51
C ASN A 104 15.37 19.73 -16.54
N VAL A 105 16.59 19.45 -16.09
CA VAL A 105 17.72 20.40 -16.16
C VAL A 105 18.06 20.76 -17.58
N MET A 106 18.23 19.79 -18.49
CA MET A 106 18.52 20.03 -19.89
C MET A 106 17.40 20.81 -20.58
N LYS A 107 16.14 20.45 -20.31
CA LYS A 107 14.96 21.13 -20.87
C LYS A 107 14.88 22.59 -20.40
N SER A 108 15.12 22.85 -19.13
CA SER A 108 15.17 24.21 -18.57
C SER A 108 16.32 25.04 -19.12
N ALA A 109 17.42 24.41 -19.50
CA ALA A 109 18.56 25.04 -20.18
C ALA A 109 18.30 25.30 -21.68
N GLY A 110 17.11 24.96 -22.22
CA GLY A 110 16.74 25.21 -23.60
C GLY A 110 17.17 24.12 -24.60
N ALA A 111 17.65 22.96 -24.15
CA ALA A 111 18.04 21.87 -25.05
C ALA A 111 16.83 21.32 -25.82
N SER A 112 17.06 21.02 -27.10
CA SER A 112 16.07 20.37 -27.96
C SER A 112 15.87 18.91 -27.57
N GLU A 113 14.74 18.31 -27.97
CA GLU A 113 14.45 16.90 -27.72
C GLU A 113 15.51 15.96 -28.34
N GLN A 114 16.11 16.36 -29.46
CA GLN A 114 17.17 15.60 -30.15
C GLN A 114 18.47 15.61 -29.34
N GLU A 115 18.87 16.76 -28.82
CA GLU A 115 20.06 16.89 -27.97
C GLU A 115 19.89 16.13 -26.66
N ILE A 116 18.71 16.21 -26.02
CA ILE A 116 18.38 15.45 -24.82
C ILE A 116 18.48 13.94 -25.12
N ARG A 117 17.86 13.47 -26.22
CA ARG A 117 17.90 12.08 -26.62
C ARG A 117 19.34 11.58 -26.81
N LYS A 118 20.15 12.35 -27.54
CA LYS A 118 21.57 12.05 -27.75
C LYS A 118 22.33 11.94 -26.41
N ALA A 119 22.08 12.84 -25.46
CA ALA A 119 22.70 12.80 -24.14
C ALA A 119 22.26 11.57 -23.33
N PHE A 120 21.02 11.08 -23.49
CA PHE A 120 20.56 9.85 -22.85
C PHE A 120 21.08 8.58 -23.52
N ASP A 121 21.51 8.64 -24.76
CA ASP A 121 22.08 7.51 -25.53
C ASP A 121 23.62 7.52 -25.50
N THR A 122 24.27 8.51 -24.86
CA THR A 122 25.73 8.60 -24.75
C THR A 122 26.20 7.94 -23.45
N PRO A 123 27.11 6.92 -23.53
CA PRO A 123 27.67 6.29 -22.34
C PRO A 123 28.44 7.27 -21.46
N GLN A 124 28.31 7.11 -20.15
CA GLN A 124 29.03 7.90 -19.13
C GLN A 124 29.28 7.05 -17.89
N GLU A 125 30.28 7.46 -17.11
CA GLU A 125 30.54 6.91 -15.79
C GLU A 125 29.39 7.25 -14.84
N MET A 126 28.92 6.28 -14.06
CA MET A 126 27.90 6.45 -13.04
C MET A 126 28.00 5.36 -11.98
N SER A 127 27.58 5.69 -10.76
CA SER A 127 27.39 4.72 -9.69
C SER A 127 25.93 4.26 -9.67
N VAL A 128 25.70 2.94 -9.62
CA VAL A 128 24.37 2.35 -9.60
C VAL A 128 24.17 1.48 -8.36
N PHE A 129 22.93 1.43 -7.90
CA PHE A 129 22.53 0.57 -6.79
C PHE A 129 22.63 -0.91 -7.19
N THR A 130 23.19 -1.71 -6.27
CA THR A 130 23.00 -3.16 -6.24
C THR A 130 22.65 -3.57 -4.80
N TRP A 131 22.08 -4.75 -4.61
CA TRP A 131 21.81 -5.27 -3.26
C TRP A 131 23.07 -5.54 -2.43
N ALA A 132 24.23 -5.62 -3.09
CA ALA A 132 25.55 -5.74 -2.45
C ALA A 132 26.22 -4.39 -2.15
N GLY A 133 25.59 -3.27 -2.51
CA GLY A 133 26.13 -1.91 -2.38
C GLY A 133 26.17 -1.17 -3.73
N GLU A 134 26.82 -0.03 -3.75
CA GLU A 134 27.00 0.75 -4.96
C GLU A 134 28.04 0.13 -5.88
N LYS A 135 27.82 0.24 -7.18
CA LYS A 135 28.73 -0.25 -8.21
C LYS A 135 28.96 0.83 -9.25
N ASP A 136 30.23 1.18 -9.44
CA ASP A 136 30.65 2.06 -10.54
C ASP A 136 30.65 1.29 -11.87
N THR A 137 30.10 1.94 -12.88
CA THR A 137 29.92 1.34 -14.20
C THR A 137 29.83 2.41 -15.29
N ILE A 138 30.06 2.01 -16.54
CA ILE A 138 29.85 2.85 -17.71
C ILE A 138 28.60 2.36 -18.41
N MET A 139 27.58 3.20 -18.49
CA MET A 139 26.35 2.90 -19.25
C MET A 139 25.68 4.18 -19.74
N THR A 140 24.73 4.06 -20.66
CA THR A 140 23.92 5.20 -21.06
C THR A 140 22.90 5.55 -19.97
N PRO A 141 22.49 6.81 -19.81
CA PRO A 141 21.39 7.19 -18.94
C PRO A 141 20.09 6.43 -19.27
N MET A 142 19.84 6.11 -20.52
CA MET A 142 18.69 5.30 -20.92
C MET A 142 18.82 3.86 -20.42
N ASP A 143 20.01 3.25 -20.45
CA ASP A 143 20.23 1.92 -19.91
C ASP A 143 20.15 1.89 -18.39
N SER A 144 20.55 2.98 -17.70
CA SER A 144 20.33 3.08 -16.26
C SER A 144 18.83 3.10 -15.91
N ILE A 145 17.99 3.77 -16.70
CA ILE A 145 16.54 3.72 -16.52
C ILE A 145 16.01 2.29 -16.67
N ARG A 146 16.44 1.57 -17.72
CA ARG A 146 16.09 0.15 -17.93
C ARG A 146 16.57 -0.72 -16.77
N TYR A 147 17.79 -0.52 -16.30
CA TYR A 147 18.37 -1.21 -15.16
C TYR A 147 17.51 -1.06 -13.90
N TYR A 148 17.15 0.18 -13.53
CA TYR A 148 16.30 0.44 -12.37
C TYR A 148 14.87 -0.09 -12.50
N LYS A 149 14.35 -0.27 -13.72
CA LYS A 149 13.03 -0.90 -13.94
C LYS A 149 13.02 -2.39 -13.65
N HIS A 150 14.19 -3.06 -13.62
CA HIS A 150 14.31 -4.48 -13.27
C HIS A 150 14.29 -4.74 -11.76
N PHE A 151 14.43 -3.71 -10.92
CA PHE A 151 14.36 -3.90 -9.47
C PHE A 151 12.93 -4.06 -9.00
N LEU A 152 12.69 -5.12 -8.23
CA LEU A 152 11.45 -5.33 -7.52
C LEU A 152 11.25 -4.21 -6.49
N ARG A 153 10.00 -3.80 -6.30
CA ARG A 153 9.62 -2.75 -5.36
C ARG A 153 8.87 -3.35 -4.19
N THR A 154 9.08 -2.78 -3.02
CA THR A 154 8.39 -3.19 -1.81
C THR A 154 8.02 -1.98 -0.98
N GLY A 155 6.95 -2.11 -0.19
CA GLY A 155 6.60 -1.21 0.90
C GLY A 155 6.29 -2.05 2.13
N PHE A 156 6.75 -1.60 3.30
CA PHE A 156 6.49 -2.25 4.57
C PHE A 156 6.15 -1.21 5.64
N MET A 157 5.17 -1.52 6.48
CA MET A 157 4.86 -0.72 7.67
C MET A 157 4.43 -1.62 8.81
N SER A 158 5.06 -1.44 9.98
CA SER A 158 4.64 -2.03 11.25
C SER A 158 4.09 -0.94 12.16
N MET A 159 2.89 -1.14 12.71
CA MET A 159 2.20 -0.14 13.51
C MET A 159 1.54 -0.78 14.73
N ASP A 160 1.62 -0.13 15.86
CA ASP A 160 0.86 -0.50 17.06
C ASP A 160 -0.63 -0.16 16.84
N PRO A 161 -1.54 -1.15 16.91
CA PRO A 161 -2.95 -0.92 16.61
C PRO A 161 -3.68 -0.10 17.67
N MET A 162 -3.14 0.06 18.88
CA MET A 162 -3.77 0.81 19.96
C MET A 162 -3.38 2.29 19.94
N THR A 163 -2.12 2.59 19.58
CA THR A 163 -1.57 3.95 19.64
C THR A 163 -1.39 4.59 18.26
N GLY A 164 -1.43 3.80 17.19
CA GLY A 164 -1.09 4.26 15.86
C GLY A 164 0.42 4.50 15.63
N TYR A 165 1.26 4.20 16.62
CA TYR A 165 2.70 4.42 16.54
C TYR A 165 3.31 3.53 15.45
N VAL A 166 3.88 4.16 14.43
CA VAL A 166 4.62 3.44 13.38
C VAL A 166 5.98 3.05 13.96
N LYS A 167 6.21 1.74 14.09
CA LYS A 167 7.40 1.17 14.71
C LYS A 167 8.51 0.87 13.70
N ALA A 168 8.14 0.50 12.47
CA ALA A 168 9.06 0.31 11.37
C ALA A 168 8.39 0.72 10.06
N TYR A 169 9.17 1.29 9.15
CA TYR A 169 8.68 1.81 7.89
C TYR A 169 9.72 1.70 6.79
N VAL A 170 9.37 1.04 5.69
CA VAL A 170 10.23 0.93 4.52
C VAL A 170 9.42 1.30 3.28
N GLY A 171 9.77 2.41 2.63
CA GLY A 171 9.11 2.90 1.41
C GLY A 171 9.66 2.32 0.12
N GLY A 172 10.81 1.65 0.16
CA GLY A 172 11.48 1.07 -1.01
C GLY A 172 12.79 0.39 -0.66
N PRO A 173 13.46 -0.26 -1.63
CA PRO A 173 14.71 -0.99 -1.40
C PRO A 173 15.85 -0.12 -0.84
N ASN A 174 15.92 1.13 -1.25
CA ASN A 174 16.94 2.10 -0.82
C ASN A 174 16.43 3.51 -1.15
N TYR A 175 16.47 4.43 -0.19
CA TYR A 175 15.89 5.77 -0.36
C TYR A 175 16.67 6.63 -1.39
N THR A 176 17.98 6.51 -1.45
CA THR A 176 18.81 7.29 -2.38
C THR A 176 18.43 7.04 -3.83
N TYR A 177 18.18 5.77 -4.17
CA TYR A 177 17.91 5.33 -5.54
C TYR A 177 16.43 5.11 -5.87
N PHE A 178 15.59 4.93 -4.85
CA PHE A 178 14.17 4.58 -5.00
C PHE A 178 13.29 5.44 -4.10
N GLN A 179 13.14 6.71 -4.49
CA GLN A 179 12.42 7.71 -3.69
C GLN A 179 10.89 7.58 -3.75
N TYR A 180 10.34 6.81 -4.72
CA TYR A 180 8.90 6.59 -4.78
C TYR A 180 8.45 5.66 -3.65
N ASP A 181 7.67 6.21 -2.75
CA ASP A 181 7.19 5.53 -1.56
C ASP A 181 6.13 4.48 -1.89
N MET A 182 6.52 3.21 -1.78
CA MET A 182 5.63 2.07 -2.03
C MET A 182 4.71 1.75 -0.85
N ALA A 183 4.97 2.28 0.35
CA ALA A 183 4.16 2.02 1.52
C ALA A 183 2.95 2.97 1.62
N MET A 184 3.15 4.29 1.43
CA MET A 184 2.06 5.27 1.58
C MET A 184 1.50 5.79 0.26
N VAL A 185 2.33 5.86 -0.81
CA VAL A 185 1.94 6.40 -2.12
C VAL A 185 1.61 5.31 -3.13
N GLY A 186 2.42 4.25 -3.15
CA GLY A 186 2.24 3.13 -4.07
C GLY A 186 0.97 2.35 -3.76
N ARG A 187 0.04 2.30 -4.72
CA ARG A 187 -1.18 1.49 -4.63
C ARG A 187 -1.02 0.21 -5.41
N ARG A 188 -1.58 -0.88 -4.88
CA ARG A 188 -1.57 -2.20 -5.50
C ARG A 188 -2.90 -2.88 -5.27
N GLN A 189 -3.23 -3.81 -6.17
CA GLN A 189 -4.41 -4.65 -6.06
C GLN A 189 -4.38 -5.42 -4.73
N VAL A 190 -5.42 -5.24 -3.92
CA VAL A 190 -5.47 -5.79 -2.56
C VAL A 190 -5.83 -7.27 -2.51
N GLY A 191 -6.49 -7.78 -3.54
CA GLY A 191 -6.89 -9.18 -3.60
C GLY A 191 -7.71 -9.61 -2.38
N SER A 192 -7.45 -10.81 -1.88
CA SER A 192 -8.19 -11.39 -0.75
C SER A 192 -8.06 -10.64 0.58
N THR A 193 -7.19 -9.64 0.69
CA THR A 193 -7.17 -8.78 1.89
C THR A 193 -8.41 -7.87 1.98
N ILE A 194 -9.25 -7.81 0.93
CA ILE A 194 -10.54 -7.14 0.97
C ILE A 194 -11.60 -7.93 1.77
N LYS A 195 -11.46 -9.25 1.89
CA LYS A 195 -12.49 -10.13 2.47
C LYS A 195 -12.91 -9.77 3.89
N PRO A 196 -12.03 -9.38 4.82
CA PRO A 196 -12.46 -8.93 6.14
C PRO A 196 -13.49 -7.78 6.10
N TYR A 197 -13.41 -6.85 5.15
CA TYR A 197 -14.41 -5.80 4.98
C TYR A 197 -15.75 -6.37 4.49
N LEU A 198 -15.73 -7.27 3.51
CA LEU A 198 -16.94 -7.94 3.02
C LEU A 198 -17.66 -8.69 4.14
N TYR A 199 -16.89 -9.44 4.95
CA TYR A 199 -17.46 -10.18 6.09
C TYR A 199 -17.92 -9.25 7.21
N THR A 200 -17.27 -8.12 7.42
CA THR A 200 -17.80 -7.07 8.32
C THR A 200 -19.14 -6.55 7.85
N LEU A 201 -19.26 -6.22 6.57
CA LEU A 201 -20.51 -5.79 5.96
C LEU A 201 -21.59 -6.86 6.10
N ALA A 202 -21.25 -8.16 5.91
CA ALA A 202 -22.18 -9.26 6.12
C ALA A 202 -22.69 -9.29 7.57
N MET A 203 -21.79 -9.18 8.55
CA MET A 203 -22.18 -9.15 9.97
C MET A 203 -23.06 -7.95 10.32
N GLU A 204 -22.83 -6.79 9.72
CA GLU A 204 -23.67 -5.60 9.87
C GLU A 204 -25.08 -5.83 9.28
N ASN A 205 -25.20 -6.67 8.26
CA ASN A 205 -26.47 -7.07 7.65
C ASN A 205 -27.11 -8.32 8.29
N GLY A 206 -26.67 -8.72 9.48
CA GLY A 206 -27.30 -9.75 10.30
C GLY A 206 -26.79 -11.17 10.11
N PHE A 207 -25.77 -11.38 9.26
CA PHE A 207 -25.10 -12.68 9.17
C PHE A 207 -24.30 -12.99 10.43
N SER A 208 -24.06 -14.28 10.65
CA SER A 208 -23.21 -14.80 11.74
C SER A 208 -22.02 -15.57 11.17
N PRO A 209 -20.86 -15.56 11.85
CA PRO A 209 -19.73 -16.42 11.48
C PRO A 209 -20.09 -17.92 11.40
N CYS A 210 -21.12 -18.32 12.13
CA CYS A 210 -21.59 -19.71 12.21
C CYS A 210 -22.66 -20.06 11.17
N ASP A 211 -23.17 -19.09 10.42
CA ASP A 211 -24.10 -19.36 9.34
C ASP A 211 -23.47 -20.29 8.32
N GLN A 212 -24.26 -21.28 7.88
CA GLN A 212 -23.81 -22.31 6.96
C GLN A 212 -24.28 -22.03 5.54
N VAL A 213 -23.37 -22.20 4.61
CA VAL A 213 -23.60 -22.03 3.17
C VAL A 213 -23.08 -23.26 2.44
N ARG A 214 -23.79 -23.72 1.42
CA ARG A 214 -23.33 -24.83 0.56
C ARG A 214 -22.11 -24.35 -0.25
N HIS A 215 -21.00 -25.07 -0.17
CA HIS A 215 -19.76 -24.79 -0.87
C HIS A 215 -19.84 -25.24 -2.34
N VAL A 216 -20.43 -24.41 -3.17
CA VAL A 216 -20.60 -24.61 -4.63
C VAL A 216 -20.27 -23.32 -5.37
N GLU A 217 -20.06 -23.46 -6.69
CA GLU A 217 -19.84 -22.29 -7.56
C GLU A 217 -20.98 -21.28 -7.41
N GLN A 218 -20.59 -20.01 -7.41
CA GLN A 218 -21.52 -18.89 -7.34
C GLN A 218 -21.36 -18.04 -8.60
N THR A 219 -22.43 -17.92 -9.37
CA THR A 219 -22.47 -17.03 -10.53
C THR A 219 -23.23 -15.77 -10.17
N LEU A 220 -22.61 -14.63 -10.37
CA LEU A 220 -23.20 -13.31 -10.19
C LEU A 220 -23.38 -12.65 -11.56
N ILE A 221 -24.35 -11.74 -11.66
CA ILE A 221 -24.51 -10.92 -12.85
C ILE A 221 -23.76 -9.59 -12.61
N THR A 222 -22.88 -9.27 -13.53
CA THR A 222 -22.12 -8.02 -13.51
C THR A 222 -23.00 -6.83 -13.83
N GLU A 223 -22.50 -5.62 -13.63
CA GLU A 223 -23.17 -4.36 -13.97
C GLU A 223 -23.42 -4.23 -15.49
N THR A 224 -22.67 -4.98 -16.32
CA THR A 224 -22.86 -5.05 -17.78
C THR A 224 -23.85 -6.15 -18.21
N GLY A 225 -24.41 -6.90 -17.26
CA GLY A 225 -25.34 -8.00 -17.53
C GLY A 225 -24.67 -9.35 -17.85
N GLU A 226 -23.35 -9.45 -17.77
CA GLU A 226 -22.61 -10.66 -18.02
C GLU A 226 -22.58 -11.58 -16.78
N ALA A 227 -22.62 -12.90 -17.01
CA ALA A 227 -22.47 -13.88 -15.95
C ALA A 227 -20.99 -14.01 -15.55
N TRP A 228 -20.70 -13.82 -14.26
CA TRP A 228 -19.37 -13.95 -13.70
C TRP A 228 -19.33 -14.99 -12.60
N THR A 229 -18.43 -15.97 -12.74
CA THR A 229 -18.20 -17.04 -11.77
C THR A 229 -16.73 -17.03 -11.36
N PRO A 230 -16.38 -16.75 -10.10
CA PRO A 230 -14.99 -16.73 -9.66
C PRO A 230 -14.40 -18.13 -9.62
N ARG A 231 -13.14 -18.27 -10.01
CA ARG A 231 -12.37 -19.48 -9.77
C ARG A 231 -12.04 -19.60 -8.29
N ASN A 232 -12.07 -20.84 -7.76
CA ASN A 232 -11.66 -21.12 -6.40
C ASN A 232 -10.37 -21.94 -6.39
N ALA A 233 -9.48 -21.67 -5.42
CA ALA A 233 -8.20 -22.37 -5.32
C ALA A 233 -8.34 -23.77 -4.70
N ASN A 234 -9.40 -24.00 -3.91
CA ASN A 234 -9.60 -25.23 -3.16
C ASN A 234 -11.05 -25.72 -3.25
N ASN A 235 -11.24 -26.88 -3.83
CA ASN A 235 -12.57 -27.51 -4.02
C ASN A 235 -12.76 -28.75 -3.12
N LYS A 236 -11.93 -28.97 -2.10
CA LYS A 236 -11.95 -30.19 -1.27
C LYS A 236 -13.28 -30.45 -0.57
N ARG A 237 -14.06 -29.41 -0.30
CA ARG A 237 -15.37 -29.50 0.36
C ARG A 237 -16.56 -29.17 -0.57
N TYR A 238 -16.39 -29.42 -1.87
CA TYR A 238 -17.45 -29.16 -2.85
C TYR A 238 -18.77 -29.89 -2.47
N GLY A 239 -19.86 -29.14 -2.47
CA GLY A 239 -21.19 -29.63 -2.13
C GLY A 239 -21.52 -29.71 -0.62
N GLU A 240 -20.52 -29.57 0.27
CA GLU A 240 -20.74 -29.59 1.71
C GLU A 240 -21.30 -28.27 2.25
N MET A 241 -21.93 -28.35 3.43
CA MET A 241 -22.26 -27.14 4.21
C MET A 241 -21.03 -26.66 4.97
N VAL A 242 -20.62 -25.40 4.75
CA VAL A 242 -19.49 -24.77 5.42
C VAL A 242 -19.91 -23.49 6.14
N THR A 243 -19.27 -23.16 7.24
CA THR A 243 -19.55 -21.89 7.93
C THR A 243 -18.91 -20.70 7.25
N LEU A 244 -19.45 -19.49 7.43
CA LEU A 244 -18.82 -18.26 6.96
C LEU A 244 -17.41 -18.09 7.59
N LYS A 245 -17.23 -18.49 8.85
CA LYS A 245 -15.91 -18.56 9.51
C LYS A 245 -14.92 -19.41 8.72
N TRP A 246 -15.33 -20.60 8.28
CA TRP A 246 -14.50 -21.45 7.45
C TRP A 246 -14.16 -20.78 6.12
N GLY A 247 -15.15 -20.14 5.48
CA GLY A 247 -14.98 -19.43 4.20
C GLY A 247 -13.91 -18.34 4.28
N LEU A 248 -13.92 -17.51 5.35
CA LEU A 248 -12.91 -16.48 5.56
C LEU A 248 -11.53 -17.08 5.86
N ALA A 249 -11.47 -18.08 6.75
CA ALA A 249 -10.22 -18.73 7.16
C ALA A 249 -9.49 -19.43 6.00
N ASN A 250 -10.24 -19.95 5.02
CA ASN A 250 -9.71 -20.59 3.81
C ASN A 250 -9.61 -19.63 2.63
N SER A 251 -9.91 -18.35 2.83
CA SER A 251 -9.94 -17.35 1.76
C SER A 251 -10.77 -17.78 0.55
N ASP A 252 -11.93 -18.41 0.81
CA ASP A 252 -12.77 -19.03 -0.20
C ASP A 252 -13.47 -17.99 -1.08
N ASN A 253 -13.37 -18.15 -2.41
CA ASN A 253 -13.91 -17.19 -3.36
C ASN A 253 -15.41 -17.41 -3.59
N TRP A 254 -15.90 -18.64 -3.54
CA TRP A 254 -17.32 -18.93 -3.73
C TRP A 254 -18.15 -18.43 -2.57
N ILE A 255 -17.68 -18.61 -1.33
CA ILE A 255 -18.37 -18.05 -0.16
C ILE A 255 -18.34 -16.52 -0.18
N SER A 256 -17.22 -15.90 -0.64
CA SER A 256 -17.15 -14.44 -0.82
C SER A 256 -18.13 -13.95 -1.90
N ALA A 257 -18.26 -14.68 -3.01
CA ALA A 257 -19.24 -14.37 -4.07
C ALA A 257 -20.69 -14.58 -3.58
N TYR A 258 -20.95 -15.64 -2.81
CA TYR A 258 -22.27 -15.84 -2.16
C TYR A 258 -22.65 -14.62 -1.31
N LEU A 259 -21.73 -14.15 -0.46
CA LEU A 259 -21.99 -12.95 0.37
C LEU A 259 -22.24 -11.74 -0.50
N MET A 260 -21.42 -11.52 -1.53
CA MET A 260 -21.60 -10.38 -2.44
C MET A 260 -22.95 -10.42 -3.17
N GLY A 261 -23.42 -11.60 -3.54
CA GLY A 261 -24.75 -11.78 -4.13
C GLY A 261 -25.93 -11.45 -3.19
N LYS A 262 -25.67 -11.36 -1.87
CA LYS A 262 -26.64 -10.94 -0.85
C LYS A 262 -26.45 -9.50 -0.39
N LEU A 263 -25.32 -8.89 -0.73
CA LEU A 263 -24.93 -7.56 -0.30
C LEU A 263 -24.83 -6.62 -1.51
N ASN A 264 -24.81 -5.33 -1.24
CA ASN A 264 -24.68 -4.32 -2.29
C ASN A 264 -23.21 -3.86 -2.41
N PRO A 265 -22.58 -3.91 -3.61
CA PRO A 265 -21.20 -3.43 -3.84
C PRO A 265 -20.97 -1.98 -3.40
N TYR A 266 -21.95 -1.10 -3.60
CA TYR A 266 -21.86 0.30 -3.12
C TYR A 266 -21.68 0.41 -1.59
N ASN A 267 -22.35 -0.47 -0.83
CA ASN A 267 -22.20 -0.52 0.62
C ASN A 267 -20.81 -1.01 1.02
N LEU A 268 -20.21 -1.93 0.26
CA LEU A 268 -18.84 -2.37 0.48
C LEU A 268 -17.84 -1.24 0.22
N VAL A 269 -18.01 -0.47 -0.87
CA VAL A 269 -17.17 0.71 -1.15
C VAL A 269 -17.28 1.73 -0.02
N ARG A 270 -18.51 2.05 0.43
CA ARG A 270 -18.74 2.97 1.56
C ARG A 270 -18.06 2.49 2.85
N LEU A 271 -18.15 1.19 3.14
CA LEU A 271 -17.49 0.60 4.30
C LEU A 271 -15.97 0.69 4.20
N ILE A 272 -15.39 0.38 3.02
CA ILE A 272 -13.94 0.52 2.79
C ILE A 272 -13.49 1.97 3.05
N HIS A 273 -14.23 2.96 2.56
CA HIS A 273 -13.92 4.36 2.81
C HIS A 273 -14.06 4.76 4.28
N SER A 274 -15.06 4.23 5.01
CA SER A 274 -15.20 4.50 6.44
C SER A 274 -14.03 3.97 7.26
N PHE A 275 -13.29 2.96 6.77
CA PHE A 275 -12.04 2.48 7.34
C PHE A 275 -10.83 3.36 6.97
N GLY A 276 -11.05 4.52 6.35
CA GLY A 276 -10.01 5.52 6.04
C GLY A 276 -9.27 5.30 4.74
N VAL A 277 -9.74 4.43 3.86
CA VAL A 277 -9.21 4.27 2.50
C VAL A 277 -9.63 5.47 1.66
N ARG A 278 -8.65 6.16 1.07
CA ARG A 278 -8.85 7.44 0.35
C ARG A 278 -8.95 7.30 -1.17
N ASN A 279 -8.66 6.09 -1.71
CA ASN A 279 -8.79 5.89 -3.15
C ASN A 279 -10.23 6.02 -3.60
N LYS A 280 -10.56 7.11 -4.30
CA LYS A 280 -11.90 7.38 -4.85
C LYS A 280 -12.24 6.55 -6.10
N ALA A 281 -11.23 5.90 -6.71
CA ALA A 281 -11.39 5.09 -7.92
C ALA A 281 -11.66 3.61 -7.60
N ILE A 282 -12.43 3.33 -6.54
CA ILE A 282 -12.90 1.98 -6.22
C ILE A 282 -14.29 1.81 -6.82
N ASP A 283 -14.38 0.99 -7.89
CA ASP A 283 -15.65 0.74 -8.58
C ASP A 283 -16.54 -0.22 -7.77
N PRO A 284 -17.84 0.10 -7.62
CA PRO A 284 -18.78 -0.73 -6.89
C PRO A 284 -19.28 -1.90 -7.76
N VAL A 285 -18.40 -2.81 -8.08
CA VAL A 285 -18.65 -3.99 -8.93
C VAL A 285 -18.77 -5.27 -8.09
N VAL A 286 -19.51 -6.27 -8.56
CA VAL A 286 -19.69 -7.55 -7.83
C VAL A 286 -18.35 -8.27 -7.58
N SER A 287 -17.38 -8.14 -8.49
CA SER A 287 -16.04 -8.72 -8.33
C SER A 287 -15.23 -8.06 -7.21
N LEU A 288 -15.68 -6.93 -6.64
CA LEU A 288 -14.99 -6.23 -5.51
C LEU A 288 -14.80 -7.16 -4.30
N CYS A 289 -15.65 -8.19 -4.13
CA CYS A 289 -15.48 -9.22 -3.09
C CYS A 289 -14.13 -9.97 -3.15
N LEU A 290 -13.44 -9.91 -4.28
CA LEU A 290 -12.11 -10.51 -4.48
C LEU A 290 -10.97 -9.48 -4.57
N GLY A 291 -11.27 -8.21 -4.40
CA GLY A 291 -10.31 -7.11 -4.28
C GLY A 291 -9.56 -6.72 -5.55
N PRO A 292 -10.23 -6.47 -6.69
CA PRO A 292 -9.58 -5.92 -7.88
C PRO A 292 -9.14 -4.46 -7.70
N CYS A 293 -9.57 -3.79 -6.62
CA CYS A 293 -9.23 -2.41 -6.32
C CYS A 293 -7.80 -2.26 -5.79
N GLU A 294 -7.26 -1.05 -5.93
CA GLU A 294 -5.91 -0.71 -5.50
C GLU A 294 -5.94 0.17 -4.25
N ILE A 295 -5.18 -0.23 -3.21
CA ILE A 295 -5.04 0.49 -1.94
C ILE A 295 -3.55 0.49 -1.56
N SER A 296 -3.07 1.49 -0.82
CA SER A 296 -1.70 1.53 -0.33
C SER A 296 -1.51 0.64 0.91
N VAL A 297 -0.28 0.19 1.15
CA VAL A 297 0.07 -0.60 2.35
C VAL A 297 -0.31 0.16 3.61
N GLY A 298 0.02 1.46 3.68
CA GLY A 298 -0.27 2.29 4.85
C GLY A 298 -1.76 2.46 5.12
N GLU A 299 -2.59 2.65 4.07
CA GLU A 299 -4.04 2.67 4.22
C GLU A 299 -4.58 1.33 4.74
N MET A 300 -4.07 0.20 4.22
CA MET A 300 -4.48 -1.14 4.67
C MET A 300 -4.07 -1.41 6.12
N VAL A 301 -2.82 -1.08 6.51
CA VAL A 301 -2.34 -1.26 7.89
C VAL A 301 -3.19 -0.42 8.85
N SER A 302 -3.45 0.85 8.54
CA SER A 302 -4.32 1.71 9.34
C SER A 302 -5.74 1.15 9.46
N ALA A 303 -6.34 0.75 8.36
CA ALA A 303 -7.69 0.19 8.35
C ALA A 303 -7.79 -1.11 9.16
N TYR A 304 -6.78 -1.97 9.08
CA TYR A 304 -6.74 -3.24 9.82
C TYR A 304 -6.59 -3.06 11.33
N THR A 305 -6.15 -1.91 11.84
CA THR A 305 -6.17 -1.65 13.28
C THR A 305 -7.56 -1.80 13.87
N ALA A 306 -8.62 -1.49 13.12
CA ALA A 306 -9.99 -1.66 13.59
C ALA A 306 -10.34 -3.09 13.97
N PHE A 307 -9.80 -4.09 13.27
CA PHE A 307 -10.00 -5.50 13.61
C PHE A 307 -9.25 -5.90 14.89
N ALA A 308 -8.04 -5.36 15.10
CA ALA A 308 -7.23 -5.61 16.31
C ALA A 308 -7.67 -4.76 17.50
N ASN A 309 -8.17 -3.54 17.28
CA ASN A 309 -8.51 -2.55 18.30
C ASN A 309 -10.03 -2.37 18.47
N LYS A 310 -10.75 -3.47 18.62
CA LYS A 310 -12.18 -3.49 18.99
C LYS A 310 -13.05 -2.57 18.12
N GLY A 311 -12.79 -2.50 16.81
CA GLY A 311 -13.55 -1.69 15.86
C GLY A 311 -13.14 -0.22 15.79
N ILE A 312 -12.06 0.16 16.48
CA ILE A 312 -11.49 1.50 16.42
C ILE A 312 -10.31 1.49 15.46
N ARG A 313 -10.45 2.23 14.37
CA ARG A 313 -9.35 2.52 13.45
C ARG A 313 -8.44 3.58 14.06
N VAL A 314 -7.12 3.40 13.89
CA VAL A 314 -6.12 4.39 14.32
C VAL A 314 -5.30 4.83 13.12
N ALA A 315 -5.15 6.16 12.96
CA ALA A 315 -4.30 6.70 11.90
C ALA A 315 -2.80 6.54 12.25
N PRO A 316 -1.93 6.33 11.23
CA PRO A 316 -0.49 6.22 11.48
C PRO A 316 0.09 7.49 12.08
N LEU A 317 0.80 7.35 13.19
CA LEU A 317 1.51 8.43 13.87
C LEU A 317 3.01 8.17 13.81
N PHE A 318 3.74 9.07 13.14
CA PHE A 318 5.19 8.97 12.92
C PHE A 318 5.99 9.82 13.90
N VAL A 319 5.42 10.94 14.36
CA VAL A 319 6.06 11.92 15.24
C VAL A 319 5.13 12.23 16.40
N THR A 320 5.67 12.22 17.60
CA THR A 320 4.92 12.55 18.84
C THR A 320 5.13 13.98 19.27
N ARG A 321 6.33 14.54 19.04
CA ARG A 321 6.71 15.86 19.52
C ARG A 321 7.81 16.47 18.66
N ILE A 322 7.80 17.81 18.54
CA ILE A 322 8.86 18.61 17.94
C ILE A 322 9.28 19.68 18.96
N GLU A 323 10.58 19.80 19.20
CA GLU A 323 11.19 20.82 20.04
C GLU A 323 12.18 21.67 19.24
N ASP A 324 12.46 22.88 19.69
CA ASP A 324 13.55 23.69 19.18
C ASP A 324 14.92 23.25 19.74
N SER A 325 15.99 23.94 19.36
CA SER A 325 17.36 23.72 19.86
C SER A 325 17.47 23.85 21.38
N ASP A 326 16.67 24.72 21.98
CA ASP A 326 16.68 25.04 23.41
C ASP A 326 15.83 24.07 24.25
N GLY A 327 15.08 23.18 23.60
CA GLY A 327 14.22 22.19 24.25
C GLY A 327 12.79 22.68 24.49
N ASN A 328 12.38 23.84 23.93
CA ASN A 328 11.00 24.28 24.02
C ASN A 328 10.12 23.45 23.07
N VAL A 329 8.98 22.98 23.58
CA VAL A 329 8.04 22.19 22.78
C VAL A 329 7.31 23.10 21.80
N LEU A 330 7.49 22.84 20.50
CA LEU A 330 6.84 23.59 19.43
C LEU A 330 5.51 22.94 19.01
N SER A 331 5.45 21.61 19.00
CA SER A 331 4.24 20.86 18.63
C SER A 331 4.21 19.49 19.30
N THR A 332 3.02 19.03 19.64
CA THR A 332 2.73 17.66 20.08
C THR A 332 1.65 17.05 19.19
N PHE A 333 1.73 15.74 18.97
CA PHE A 333 0.79 15.01 18.11
C PHE A 333 0.20 13.84 18.89
N ALA A 334 -1.11 13.70 18.82
CA ALA A 334 -1.85 12.62 19.46
C ALA A 334 -2.42 11.64 18.43
N PRO A 335 -2.63 10.37 18.80
CA PRO A 335 -3.31 9.39 17.96
C PRO A 335 -4.69 9.87 17.51
N GLN A 336 -4.98 9.77 16.22
CA GLN A 336 -6.32 10.00 15.67
C GLN A 336 -7.05 8.68 15.60
N MET A 337 -8.18 8.57 16.29
CA MET A 337 -8.95 7.34 16.45
C MET A 337 -10.39 7.57 15.97
N GLU A 338 -10.91 6.60 15.21
CA GLU A 338 -12.27 6.62 14.67
C GLU A 338 -12.96 5.28 14.90
N GLU A 339 -14.17 5.28 15.43
CA GLU A 339 -14.97 4.07 15.52
C GLU A 339 -15.58 3.77 14.17
N VAL A 340 -15.16 2.64 13.54
CA VAL A 340 -15.57 2.25 12.19
C VAL A 340 -16.37 0.96 12.14
N ILE A 341 -16.44 0.22 13.26
CA ILE A 341 -17.25 -1.00 13.40
C ILE A 341 -18.17 -0.82 14.61
N SER A 342 -19.48 -1.00 14.41
CA SER A 342 -20.47 -0.86 15.47
C SER A 342 -20.26 -1.85 16.63
N ALA A 343 -20.69 -1.49 17.84
CA ALA A 343 -20.57 -2.37 19.02
C ALA A 343 -21.24 -3.74 18.83
N LYS A 344 -22.37 -3.79 18.11
CA LYS A 344 -23.07 -5.04 17.75
C LYS A 344 -22.21 -5.92 16.87
N THR A 345 -21.61 -5.38 15.83
CA THR A 345 -20.77 -6.11 14.87
C THR A 345 -19.45 -6.55 15.51
N LYS A 346 -18.89 -5.77 16.44
CA LYS A 346 -17.67 -6.14 17.21
C LYS A 346 -17.79 -7.47 17.93
N SER A 347 -18.92 -7.73 18.59
CA SER A 347 -19.15 -8.99 19.31
C SER A 347 -19.18 -10.17 18.37
N THR A 348 -19.76 -10.00 17.19
CA THR A 348 -19.86 -11.03 16.14
C THR A 348 -18.51 -11.29 15.48
N LEU A 349 -17.73 -10.26 15.18
CA LEU A 349 -16.40 -10.39 14.56
C LEU A 349 -15.38 -11.08 15.47
N ARG A 350 -15.48 -10.97 16.80
CA ARG A 350 -14.65 -11.72 17.76
C ARG A 350 -14.74 -13.24 17.55
N LEU A 351 -15.85 -13.75 17.06
CA LEU A 351 -16.00 -15.17 16.78
C LEU A 351 -15.11 -15.67 15.64
N PHE A 352 -14.61 -14.79 14.76
CA PHE A 352 -13.63 -15.16 13.74
C PHE A 352 -12.23 -15.40 14.32
N SER A 353 -11.88 -14.77 15.45
CA SER A 353 -10.58 -14.87 16.08
C SER A 353 -10.43 -16.09 17.03
N PHE A 354 -11.54 -16.72 17.46
CA PHE A 354 -11.51 -17.89 18.33
C PHE A 354 -11.51 -19.21 17.54
N SER A 355 -10.89 -20.25 18.09
CA SER A 355 -10.72 -21.58 17.48
C SER A 355 -12.05 -22.18 16.96
N GLN A 356 -11.97 -23.17 16.06
CA GLN A 356 -13.12 -23.82 15.40
C GLN A 356 -14.20 -24.37 16.34
N SER A 357 -13.90 -24.53 17.63
CA SER A 357 -14.77 -25.11 18.65
C SER A 357 -15.96 -24.23 19.09
N SER A 358 -16.04 -22.96 18.67
CA SER A 358 -17.03 -22.00 19.18
C SER A 358 -18.35 -21.89 18.39
N CYS A 359 -18.48 -22.57 17.25
CA CYS A 359 -19.73 -22.63 16.50
C CYS A 359 -20.56 -23.87 16.93
N LYS A 360 -21.04 -23.90 18.18
CA LYS A 360 -22.12 -24.85 18.54
C LYS A 360 -23.41 -24.30 17.96
N VAL A 361 -24.07 -25.12 17.15
CA VAL A 361 -25.43 -24.87 16.64
C VAL A 361 -26.33 -24.59 17.85
N ARG A 362 -26.92 -23.41 17.93
CA ARG A 362 -28.09 -23.20 18.77
C ARG A 362 -29.25 -23.90 18.08
N GLY A 363 -29.65 -25.04 18.64
CA GLY A 363 -30.87 -25.73 18.25
C GLY A 363 -32.11 -24.88 18.58
#